data_75f2df97f17e974bfa7d53df388b4746
#
_entry.id   75f2df97f17e974bfa7d53df388b4746
#
_cell.length_a   1.000
_cell.length_b   1.000
_cell.length_c   1.000
_cell.angle_alpha   90.00
_cell.angle_beta   90.00
_cell.angle_gamma   90.00
#
_symmetry.space_group_name_H-M   'P 1'
#
loop_
_entity.id
_entity.type
_entity.pdbx_description
1 polymer ?
#
loop_
_entity_poly.entity_id
_entity_poly.type
_entity_poly.pdbx_seq_one_letter_code
_entity_poly.pdbx_strand_id
1 'polypeptide(L)'
;VYLDGILMTRGESNDYTIDYSNGQIKFTNNRLITNASRIVVDFEYSDKKYSRSFIAGQTKTAVINDRIKLSFSYLRERDDPGKPIDFTLSDTDRTIISEAGDNKFLASKSGVLFVGRDSLGNSLGSYIQRDTVINSQNFTKYIFAPGDTAALSQVSFSFVGIGKGDYNSLSSNAYVFAGIGQGGYLPLVFFPLPVAYQSADVGMDLRITKDLSLILEGAASDFDANLLSDFDDTENKGGAF
;
A
#
# COMPACT_ATOMS: atom_id res chain seq x y z
N VAL A 1 -6.53 -17.44 14.71
CA VAL A 1 -6.36 -18.62 13.85
C VAL A 1 -6.95 -19.83 14.56
N TYR A 2 -7.77 -20.57 13.85
CA TYR A 2 -8.39 -21.81 14.33
C TYR A 2 -7.98 -22.96 13.43
N LEU A 3 -7.72 -24.11 14.00
CA LEU A 3 -7.47 -25.36 13.31
C LEU A 3 -8.53 -26.37 13.77
N ASP A 4 -9.36 -26.87 12.85
CA ASP A 4 -10.47 -27.79 13.12
C ASP A 4 -11.41 -27.30 14.24
N GLY A 5 -11.62 -25.99 14.33
CA GLY A 5 -12.44 -25.32 15.34
C GLY A 5 -11.73 -25.04 16.68
N ILE A 6 -10.48 -25.44 16.83
CA ILE A 6 -9.68 -25.18 18.04
C ILE A 6 -8.86 -23.90 17.86
N LEU A 7 -8.94 -22.97 18.81
CA LEU A 7 -8.14 -21.75 18.79
C LEU A 7 -6.65 -22.08 18.97
N MET A 8 -5.82 -21.56 18.05
CA MET A 8 -4.37 -21.75 18.08
C MET A 8 -3.66 -20.60 18.78
N THR A 9 -2.53 -20.88 19.41
CA THR A 9 -1.71 -19.91 20.13
C THR A 9 -0.55 -19.45 19.25
N ARG A 10 -0.37 -18.13 19.11
CA ARG A 10 0.73 -17.53 18.36
C ARG A 10 2.05 -17.59 19.14
N GLY A 11 3.16 -17.87 18.46
CA GLY A 11 4.53 -17.84 18.98
C GLY A 11 5.41 -18.91 18.35
N GLU A 12 6.71 -18.69 18.30
CA GLU A 12 7.69 -19.62 17.73
C GLU A 12 7.72 -20.97 18.46
N SER A 13 7.46 -20.95 19.78
CA SER A 13 7.36 -22.15 20.61
C SER A 13 5.93 -22.68 20.77
N ASN A 14 4.95 -22.01 20.12
CA ASN A 14 3.53 -22.37 20.17
C ASN A 14 3.07 -22.97 18.82
N ASP A 15 1.82 -22.71 18.42
CA ASP A 15 1.21 -23.41 17.30
C ASP A 15 1.54 -22.78 15.93
N TYR A 16 1.76 -21.44 15.87
CA TYR A 16 2.03 -20.76 14.61
C TYR A 16 2.73 -19.41 14.79
N THR A 17 3.36 -18.92 13.73
CA THR A 17 3.91 -17.57 13.61
C THR A 17 3.21 -16.80 12.48
N ILE A 18 3.24 -15.46 12.53
CA ILE A 18 2.71 -14.59 11.49
C ILE A 18 3.82 -13.66 11.00
N ASP A 19 3.97 -13.59 9.70
CA ASP A 19 4.66 -12.50 9.03
C ASP A 19 3.61 -11.51 8.50
N TYR A 20 3.45 -10.39 9.18
CA TYR A 20 2.48 -9.37 8.81
C TYR A 20 2.85 -8.62 7.53
N SER A 21 4.14 -8.57 7.18
CA SER A 21 4.60 -7.88 5.98
C SER A 21 4.14 -8.60 4.70
N ASN A 22 4.09 -9.93 4.76
CA ASN A 22 3.72 -10.79 3.64
C ASN A 22 2.31 -11.40 3.80
N GLY A 23 1.63 -11.17 4.93
CA GLY A 23 0.35 -11.80 5.24
C GLY A 23 0.46 -13.33 5.37
N GLN A 24 1.62 -13.84 5.78
CA GLN A 24 1.91 -15.27 5.82
C GLN A 24 1.77 -15.83 7.23
N ILE A 25 1.04 -16.94 7.34
CA ILE A 25 0.96 -17.75 8.58
C ILE A 25 1.77 -19.02 8.36
N LYS A 26 2.70 -19.28 9.29
CA LYS A 26 3.51 -20.50 9.31
C LYS A 26 3.20 -21.29 10.57
N PHE A 27 2.65 -22.49 10.40
CA PHE A 27 2.45 -23.41 11.52
C PHE A 27 3.77 -24.03 11.96
N THR A 28 3.93 -24.20 13.27
CA THR A 28 5.08 -24.86 13.87
C THR A 28 4.89 -26.37 13.86
N ASN A 29 5.94 -27.12 14.23
CA ASN A 29 5.87 -28.58 14.34
C ASN A 29 4.98 -29.07 15.48
N ASN A 30 4.46 -28.17 16.34
CA ASN A 30 3.57 -28.53 17.44
C ASN A 30 2.17 -28.96 16.98
N ARG A 31 1.82 -28.67 15.71
CA ARG A 31 0.55 -29.03 15.10
C ARG A 31 0.75 -29.68 13.75
N LEU A 32 0.21 -30.86 13.60
CA LEU A 32 0.19 -31.55 12.31
C LEU A 32 -0.94 -30.98 11.45
N ILE A 33 -0.60 -30.42 10.31
CA ILE A 33 -1.56 -29.97 9.30
C ILE A 33 -1.66 -31.03 8.21
N THR A 34 -2.86 -31.47 7.95
CA THR A 34 -3.16 -32.49 6.93
C THR A 34 -4.10 -31.93 5.85
N ASN A 35 -4.30 -32.65 4.77
CA ASN A 35 -5.23 -32.29 3.71
C ASN A 35 -6.71 -32.20 4.19
N ALA A 36 -7.03 -32.83 5.31
CA ALA A 36 -8.36 -32.80 5.93
C ALA A 36 -8.51 -31.64 6.96
N SER A 37 -7.41 -30.98 7.33
CA SER A 37 -7.44 -29.92 8.32
C SER A 37 -8.15 -28.68 7.79
N ARG A 38 -9.09 -28.16 8.59
CA ARG A 38 -9.81 -26.91 8.30
C ARG A 38 -9.16 -25.76 9.05
N ILE A 39 -8.53 -24.86 8.30
CA ILE A 39 -7.93 -23.63 8.85
C ILE A 39 -8.91 -22.47 8.66
N VAL A 40 -9.20 -21.77 9.77
CA VAL A 40 -9.99 -20.52 9.75
C VAL A 40 -9.14 -19.42 10.35
N VAL A 41 -9.04 -18.29 9.65
CA VAL A 41 -8.29 -17.11 10.10
C VAL A 41 -9.24 -15.92 10.12
N ASP A 42 -9.44 -15.38 11.32
CA ASP A 42 -10.10 -14.10 11.50
C ASP A 42 -9.01 -13.03 11.60
N PHE A 43 -9.10 -11.98 10.81
CA PHE A 43 -8.12 -10.90 10.86
C PHE A 43 -8.79 -9.55 10.63
N GLU A 44 -8.23 -8.55 11.28
CA GLU A 44 -8.52 -7.15 10.99
C GLU A 44 -7.37 -6.59 10.17
N TYR A 45 -7.69 -5.78 9.18
CA TYR A 45 -6.68 -5.09 8.39
C TYR A 45 -7.01 -3.60 8.33
N SER A 46 -5.98 -2.80 8.16
CA SER A 46 -6.11 -1.37 7.92
C SER A 46 -5.38 -1.03 6.62
N ASP A 47 -6.05 -0.29 5.76
CA ASP A 47 -5.41 0.27 4.56
C ASP A 47 -4.43 1.40 4.90
N LYS A 48 -4.45 1.86 6.16
CA LYS A 48 -3.54 2.91 6.64
C LYS A 48 -2.13 2.35 6.77
N LYS A 49 -1.23 2.93 6.01
CA LYS A 49 0.20 2.57 6.03
C LYS A 49 1.03 3.49 6.92
N TYR A 50 0.49 4.64 7.28
CA TYR A 50 1.12 5.61 8.16
C TYR A 50 0.17 6.02 9.29
N SER A 51 0.75 6.44 10.41
CA SER A 51 -0.01 7.12 11.45
C SER A 51 -0.63 8.38 10.86
N ARG A 52 -1.93 8.59 11.09
CA ARG A 52 -2.69 9.66 10.47
C ARG A 52 -3.27 10.60 11.52
N SER A 53 -3.10 11.89 11.32
CA SER A 53 -3.81 12.94 12.07
C SER A 53 -5.07 13.36 11.32
N PHE A 54 -6.11 13.66 12.08
CA PHE A 54 -7.36 14.20 11.59
C PHE A 54 -7.74 15.42 12.40
N ILE A 55 -8.05 16.53 11.71
CA ILE A 55 -8.54 17.77 12.32
C ILE A 55 -9.77 18.20 11.51
N ALA A 56 -10.88 18.46 12.20
CA ALA A 56 -12.07 19.01 11.57
C ALA A 56 -12.72 20.04 12.49
N GLY A 57 -13.29 21.06 11.89
CA GLY A 57 -14.03 22.09 12.60
C GLY A 57 -15.09 22.72 11.71
N GLN A 58 -16.20 23.08 12.31
CA GLN A 58 -17.27 23.81 11.65
C GLN A 58 -17.76 24.93 12.56
N THR A 59 -18.04 26.07 11.97
CA THR A 59 -18.69 27.17 12.66
C THR A 59 -19.84 27.71 11.82
N LYS A 60 -20.92 28.12 12.49
CA LYS A 60 -22.03 28.84 11.90
C LYS A 60 -22.38 30.00 12.81
N THR A 61 -22.53 31.18 12.26
CA THR A 61 -22.93 32.37 13.02
C THR A 61 -23.97 33.18 12.27
N ALA A 62 -24.81 33.85 12.99
CA ALA A 62 -25.77 34.78 12.46
C ALA A 62 -25.53 36.17 13.07
N VAL A 63 -25.51 37.17 12.25
CA VAL A 63 -25.27 38.57 12.64
C VAL A 63 -26.35 39.48 12.08
N ILE A 64 -26.48 40.67 12.64
CA ILE A 64 -27.45 41.70 12.21
C ILE A 64 -28.89 41.16 12.24
N ASN A 65 -29.35 40.69 13.41
CA ASN A 65 -30.70 40.14 13.62
C ASN A 65 -31.05 39.02 12.60
N ASP A 66 -30.15 38.06 12.45
CA ASP A 66 -30.26 36.91 11.53
C ASP A 66 -30.37 37.28 10.04
N ARG A 67 -29.99 38.50 9.65
CA ARG A 67 -29.96 38.91 8.25
C ARG A 67 -28.76 38.36 7.49
N ILE A 68 -27.66 38.11 8.19
CA ILE A 68 -26.45 37.52 7.61
C ILE A 68 -26.16 36.27 8.38
N LYS A 69 -26.13 35.13 7.70
CA LYS A 69 -25.64 33.87 8.24
C LYS A 69 -24.34 33.51 7.54
N LEU A 70 -23.32 33.21 8.33
CA LEU A 70 -22.02 32.79 7.85
C LEU A 70 -21.76 31.37 8.28
N SER A 71 -21.24 30.56 7.38
CA SER A 71 -20.75 29.22 7.68
C SER A 71 -19.30 29.08 7.19
N PHE A 72 -18.56 28.34 7.97
CA PHE A 72 -17.20 27.92 7.63
C PHE A 72 -17.00 26.50 8.10
N SER A 73 -16.44 25.63 7.26
CA SER A 73 -15.91 24.35 7.69
C SER A 73 -14.50 24.11 7.15
N TYR A 74 -13.76 23.35 7.90
CA TYR A 74 -12.40 22.95 7.58
C TYR A 74 -12.18 21.49 7.99
N LEU A 75 -11.53 20.74 7.11
CA LEU A 75 -11.12 19.37 7.37
C LEU A 75 -9.70 19.17 6.86
N ARG A 76 -8.89 18.46 7.65
CA ARG A 76 -7.56 18.03 7.25
C ARG A 76 -7.29 16.63 7.75
N GLU A 77 -6.89 15.77 6.86
CA GLU A 77 -6.27 14.47 7.13
C GLU A 77 -4.82 14.50 6.64
N ARG A 78 -3.88 14.01 7.45
CA ARG A 78 -2.48 13.98 7.07
C ARG A 78 -1.79 12.76 7.66
N ASP A 79 -1.11 11.99 6.82
CA ASP A 79 -0.19 10.96 7.24
C ASP A 79 1.08 11.56 7.87
N ASP A 80 1.67 10.85 8.81
CA ASP A 80 2.99 11.17 9.38
C ASP A 80 4.06 10.32 8.67
N PRO A 81 4.86 10.89 7.74
CA PRO A 81 5.89 10.13 7.03
C PRO A 81 6.97 9.55 7.94
N GLY A 82 7.09 10.09 9.17
CA GLY A 82 8.01 9.61 10.20
C GLY A 82 7.49 8.41 10.99
N LYS A 83 6.20 8.05 10.83
CA LYS A 83 5.56 6.97 11.58
C LYS A 83 4.84 5.97 10.68
N PRO A 84 5.59 5.19 9.88
CA PRO A 84 5.01 4.07 9.13
C PRO A 84 4.45 3.01 10.09
N ILE A 85 3.38 2.32 9.66
CA ILE A 85 2.72 1.24 10.42
C ILE A 85 3.10 -0.08 9.75
N ASP A 86 3.59 -1.03 10.55
CA ASP A 86 3.96 -2.40 10.14
C ASP A 86 5.09 -2.51 9.10
N PHE A 87 5.83 -1.44 8.84
CA PHE A 87 7.03 -1.44 8.01
C PHE A 87 8.02 -0.35 8.44
N THR A 88 9.25 -0.43 7.95
CA THR A 88 10.28 0.57 8.18
C THR A 88 10.80 1.10 6.85
N LEU A 89 11.17 2.37 6.81
CA LEU A 89 11.80 3.02 5.66
C LEU A 89 13.24 3.34 6.01
N SER A 90 14.17 2.82 5.21
CA SER A 90 15.56 3.27 5.22
C SER A 90 15.68 4.67 4.59
N ASP A 91 16.82 5.32 4.75
CA ASP A 91 17.07 6.61 4.09
C ASP A 91 17.04 6.46 2.55
N THR A 92 17.53 5.34 2.03
CA THR A 92 17.43 5.03 0.60
C THR A 92 16.00 4.88 0.14
N ASP A 93 15.14 4.18 0.92
CA ASP A 93 13.71 4.04 0.60
C ASP A 93 13.01 5.41 0.57
N ARG A 94 13.34 6.30 1.51
CA ARG A 94 12.82 7.67 1.56
C ARG A 94 13.23 8.48 0.33
N THR A 95 14.48 8.34 -0.12
CA THR A 95 14.98 8.99 -1.34
C THR A 95 14.20 8.51 -2.56
N ILE A 96 14.01 7.19 -2.71
CA ILE A 96 13.22 6.62 -3.82
C ILE A 96 11.79 7.18 -3.82
N ILE A 97 11.15 7.26 -2.64
CA ILE A 97 9.79 7.80 -2.52
C ILE A 97 9.77 9.30 -2.88
N SER A 98 10.73 10.09 -2.40
CA SER A 98 10.78 11.52 -2.69
C SER A 98 11.03 11.85 -4.17
N GLU A 99 11.83 11.04 -4.85
CA GLU A 99 12.12 11.20 -6.28
C GLU A 99 10.99 10.69 -7.18
N ALA A 100 10.07 9.89 -6.64
CA ALA A 100 8.95 9.32 -7.39
C ALA A 100 7.84 10.33 -7.74
N GLY A 101 7.82 11.51 -7.09
CA GLY A 101 6.68 12.41 -7.19
C GLY A 101 5.40 11.73 -6.70
N ASP A 102 4.28 12.05 -7.30
CA ASP A 102 2.97 11.44 -7.04
C ASP A 102 2.79 10.08 -7.73
N ASN A 103 3.81 9.63 -8.47
CA ASN A 103 3.72 8.40 -9.24
C ASN A 103 4.10 7.17 -8.39
N LYS A 104 3.10 6.50 -7.84
CA LYS A 104 3.28 5.28 -7.03
C LYS A 104 4.07 4.15 -7.73
N PHE A 105 4.11 4.12 -9.07
CA PHE A 105 4.82 3.09 -9.82
C PHE A 105 6.34 3.33 -9.81
N LEU A 106 6.79 4.57 -9.62
CA LEU A 106 8.19 4.91 -9.47
C LEU A 106 8.68 4.67 -8.03
N ALA A 107 7.78 4.76 -7.05
CA ALA A 107 8.07 4.47 -5.66
C ALA A 107 8.14 2.95 -5.41
N SER A 108 9.18 2.30 -5.88
CA SER A 108 9.32 0.85 -5.78
C SER A 108 10.77 0.42 -5.59
N LYS A 109 10.94 -0.76 -5.00
CA LYS A 109 12.24 -1.45 -4.88
C LYS A 109 12.18 -2.86 -5.46
N SER A 110 13.36 -3.46 -5.67
CA SER A 110 13.44 -4.87 -6.05
C SER A 110 12.66 -5.75 -5.08
N GLY A 111 11.80 -6.60 -5.62
CA GLY A 111 11.11 -7.65 -4.87
C GLY A 111 11.95 -8.90 -4.66
N VAL A 112 13.19 -8.91 -5.14
CA VAL A 112 14.08 -10.09 -5.10
C VAL A 112 14.92 -10.06 -3.84
N LEU A 113 14.83 -11.13 -3.06
CA LEU A 113 15.67 -11.37 -1.89
C LEU A 113 16.46 -12.67 -2.10
N PHE A 114 17.78 -12.56 -2.11
CA PHE A 114 18.65 -13.75 -2.08
C PHE A 114 18.65 -14.32 -0.66
N VAL A 115 18.20 -15.55 -0.50
CA VAL A 115 18.07 -16.22 0.81
C VAL A 115 19.08 -17.37 0.98
N GLY A 116 19.65 -17.87 -0.11
CA GLY A 116 20.69 -18.88 -0.10
C GLY A 116 20.22 -20.25 0.37
N ARG A 117 21.04 -20.89 1.23
CA ARG A 117 20.86 -22.25 1.75
C ARG A 117 20.89 -22.25 3.27
N ASP A 118 20.25 -23.23 3.87
CA ASP A 118 20.36 -23.52 5.29
C ASP A 118 21.71 -24.21 5.64
N SER A 119 21.93 -24.48 6.93
CA SER A 119 23.13 -25.16 7.43
C SER A 119 23.27 -26.62 6.94
N LEU A 120 22.19 -27.21 6.45
CA LEU A 120 22.17 -28.57 5.88
C LEU A 120 22.33 -28.58 4.36
N GLY A 121 22.47 -27.40 3.74
CA GLY A 121 22.63 -27.24 2.30
C GLY A 121 21.32 -27.21 1.51
N ASN A 122 20.15 -27.23 2.19
CA ASN A 122 18.86 -27.12 1.52
C ASN A 122 18.62 -25.67 1.05
N SER A 123 17.99 -25.53 -0.11
CA SER A 123 17.57 -24.22 -0.61
C SER A 123 16.48 -23.60 0.28
N LEU A 124 16.65 -22.32 0.62
CA LEU A 124 15.66 -21.52 1.35
C LEU A 124 14.75 -20.72 0.40
N GLY A 125 15.09 -20.70 -0.90
CA GLY A 125 14.37 -19.94 -1.91
C GLY A 125 13.25 -20.73 -2.57
N SER A 126 12.44 -20.03 -3.35
CA SER A 126 11.39 -20.59 -4.18
C SER A 126 11.58 -20.27 -5.66
N TYR A 127 12.58 -19.45 -5.98
CA TYR A 127 12.88 -19.02 -7.34
C TYR A 127 14.34 -19.23 -7.70
N ILE A 128 14.53 -19.69 -8.95
CA ILE A 128 15.85 -19.77 -9.59
C ILE A 128 16.06 -18.50 -10.39
N GLN A 129 17.12 -17.76 -10.12
CA GLN A 129 17.56 -16.66 -10.97
C GLN A 129 18.26 -17.20 -12.20
N ARG A 130 17.88 -16.72 -13.38
CA ARG A 130 18.51 -17.11 -14.64
C ARG A 130 18.65 -15.92 -15.56
N ASP A 131 19.89 -15.63 -15.92
CA ASP A 131 20.19 -14.62 -16.93
C ASP A 131 19.97 -15.21 -18.33
N THR A 132 19.42 -14.42 -19.20
CA THR A 132 19.09 -14.78 -20.58
C THR A 132 19.21 -13.53 -21.46
N VAL A 133 19.21 -13.74 -22.76
CA VAL A 133 19.17 -12.65 -23.76
C VAL A 133 17.82 -12.67 -24.43
N ILE A 134 17.09 -11.55 -24.36
CA ILE A 134 15.80 -11.37 -25.00
C ILE A 134 15.90 -10.08 -25.83
N ASN A 135 15.58 -10.15 -27.12
CA ASN A 135 15.67 -9.02 -28.05
C ASN A 135 17.06 -8.33 -28.03
N SER A 136 18.13 -9.11 -27.93
CA SER A 136 19.53 -8.65 -27.87
C SER A 136 19.87 -7.85 -26.60
N GLN A 137 19.06 -7.90 -25.56
CA GLN A 137 19.29 -7.30 -24.26
C GLN A 137 19.44 -8.36 -23.19
N ASN A 138 20.38 -8.18 -22.28
CA ASN A 138 20.52 -9.04 -21.12
C ASN A 138 19.29 -8.86 -20.21
N PHE A 139 18.70 -9.96 -19.82
CA PHE A 139 17.50 -10.02 -19.00
C PHE A 139 17.65 -11.09 -17.94
N THR A 140 17.31 -10.76 -16.69
CA THR A 140 17.27 -11.71 -15.58
C THR A 140 15.84 -12.14 -15.32
N LYS A 141 15.55 -13.43 -15.47
CA LYS A 141 14.24 -14.00 -15.15
C LYS A 141 14.30 -14.89 -13.92
N TYR A 142 13.18 -14.96 -13.22
CA TYR A 142 12.97 -15.76 -12.02
C TYR A 142 12.01 -16.90 -12.35
N ILE A 143 12.46 -18.15 -12.11
CA ILE A 143 11.69 -19.35 -12.41
C ILE A 143 11.23 -19.95 -11.10
N PHE A 144 9.92 -20.09 -10.91
CA PHE A 144 9.35 -20.71 -9.72
C PHE A 144 9.68 -22.21 -9.70
N ALA A 145 10.42 -22.63 -8.71
CA ALA A 145 10.90 -24.01 -8.55
C ALA A 145 11.13 -24.31 -7.05
N PRO A 146 10.07 -24.34 -6.22
CA PRO A 146 10.22 -24.61 -4.79
C PRO A 146 10.76 -26.02 -4.58
N GLY A 147 11.72 -26.16 -3.69
CA GLY A 147 12.40 -27.44 -3.41
C GLY A 147 13.55 -27.78 -4.37
N ASP A 148 13.76 -27.02 -5.43
CA ASP A 148 14.94 -27.18 -6.28
C ASP A 148 16.17 -26.60 -5.56
N THR A 149 17.28 -27.33 -5.62
CA THR A 149 18.53 -26.90 -4.97
C THR A 149 19.11 -25.62 -5.54
N ALA A 150 18.74 -25.20 -6.74
CA ALA A 150 19.14 -23.96 -7.38
C ALA A 150 18.20 -22.76 -7.07
N ALA A 151 17.08 -23.00 -6.37
CA ALA A 151 16.15 -21.94 -6.00
C ALA A 151 16.63 -21.18 -4.77
N LEU A 152 17.52 -20.22 -4.96
CA LEU A 152 18.20 -19.48 -3.89
C LEU A 152 17.60 -18.10 -3.59
N SER A 153 16.51 -17.74 -4.27
CA SER A 153 15.86 -16.44 -4.11
C SER A 153 14.39 -16.59 -3.69
N GLN A 154 13.94 -15.68 -2.85
CA GLN A 154 12.53 -15.35 -2.67
C GLN A 154 12.21 -14.14 -3.54
N VAL A 155 11.05 -14.15 -4.19
CA VAL A 155 10.66 -13.04 -5.08
C VAL A 155 9.24 -12.61 -4.77
N SER A 156 9.10 -11.33 -4.43
CA SER A 156 7.81 -10.67 -4.29
C SER A 156 7.44 -10.00 -5.62
N PHE A 157 6.19 -10.13 -6.02
CA PHE A 157 5.70 -9.55 -7.27
C PHE A 157 4.58 -8.56 -6.98
N SER A 158 4.59 -7.44 -7.70
CA SER A 158 3.53 -6.45 -7.66
C SER A 158 2.79 -6.39 -8.99
N PHE A 159 1.47 -6.22 -8.91
CA PHE A 159 0.64 -6.02 -10.08
C PHE A 159 0.85 -4.61 -10.64
N VAL A 160 1.24 -4.52 -11.90
CA VAL A 160 1.51 -3.27 -12.61
C VAL A 160 0.51 -2.98 -13.73
N GLY A 161 -0.41 -3.90 -13.97
CA GLY A 161 -1.41 -3.82 -15.03
C GLY A 161 -1.19 -4.87 -16.10
N ILE A 162 -2.27 -5.32 -16.72
CA ILE A 162 -2.23 -6.32 -17.79
C ILE A 162 -1.43 -5.75 -18.97
N GLY A 163 -0.47 -6.54 -19.47
CA GLY A 163 0.41 -6.14 -20.56
C GLY A 163 1.49 -5.11 -20.17
N LYS A 164 1.68 -4.82 -18.87
CA LYS A 164 2.71 -3.90 -18.37
C LYS A 164 3.79 -4.60 -17.52
N GLY A 165 3.60 -5.87 -17.23
CA GLY A 165 4.53 -6.70 -16.49
C GLY A 165 5.08 -7.84 -17.34
N ASP A 166 5.95 -8.63 -16.76
CA ASP A 166 6.66 -9.72 -17.42
C ASP A 166 6.20 -11.10 -16.94
N TYR A 167 5.40 -11.13 -15.86
CA TYR A 167 4.96 -12.35 -15.19
C TYR A 167 3.45 -12.42 -15.08
N ASN A 168 2.92 -13.65 -15.06
CA ASN A 168 1.55 -13.96 -14.72
C ASN A 168 1.50 -14.77 -13.42
N SER A 169 0.46 -14.54 -12.60
CA SER A 169 0.21 -15.33 -11.41
C SER A 169 -0.36 -16.71 -11.80
N LEU A 170 0.21 -17.77 -11.24
CA LEU A 170 -0.33 -19.13 -11.29
C LEU A 170 -1.15 -19.46 -10.03
N SER A 171 -0.71 -18.94 -8.89
CA SER A 171 -1.38 -19.05 -7.58
C SER A 171 -0.91 -17.90 -6.68
N SER A 172 -1.38 -17.84 -5.45
CA SER A 172 -1.07 -16.75 -4.49
C SER A 172 0.42 -16.45 -4.34
N ASN A 173 1.31 -17.44 -4.53
CA ASN A 173 2.75 -17.27 -4.32
C ASN A 173 3.59 -17.79 -5.51
N ALA A 174 2.98 -18.14 -6.62
CA ALA A 174 3.66 -18.68 -7.80
C ALA A 174 3.43 -17.79 -9.02
N TYR A 175 4.52 -17.36 -9.62
CA TYR A 175 4.50 -16.50 -10.80
C TYR A 175 5.36 -17.12 -11.89
N VAL A 176 4.90 -17.03 -13.14
CA VAL A 176 5.58 -17.56 -14.33
C VAL A 176 5.92 -16.41 -15.26
N PHE A 177 7.11 -16.45 -15.82
CA PHE A 177 7.53 -15.51 -16.86
C PHE A 177 6.69 -15.70 -18.13
N ALA A 178 6.00 -14.65 -18.53
CA ALA A 178 5.13 -14.63 -19.72
C ALA A 178 5.81 -13.98 -20.94
N GLY A 179 6.93 -13.27 -20.72
CA GLY A 179 7.61 -12.44 -21.70
C GLY A 179 7.61 -10.97 -21.30
N ILE A 180 8.56 -10.20 -21.79
CA ILE A 180 8.67 -8.77 -21.49
C ILE A 180 7.40 -8.05 -21.97
N GLY A 181 6.70 -7.38 -21.03
CA GLY A 181 5.45 -6.67 -21.31
C GLY A 181 4.28 -7.58 -21.70
N GLN A 182 4.35 -8.90 -21.46
CA GLN A 182 3.29 -9.85 -21.79
C GLN A 182 2.50 -10.34 -20.56
N GLY A 183 2.91 -9.94 -19.36
CA GLY A 183 2.28 -10.26 -18.10
C GLY A 183 1.63 -9.06 -17.42
N GLY A 184 1.18 -9.29 -16.20
CA GLY A 184 0.60 -8.25 -15.36
C GLY A 184 1.43 -7.90 -14.12
N TYR A 185 2.54 -8.60 -13.87
CA TYR A 185 3.32 -8.49 -12.65
C TYR A 185 4.80 -8.26 -12.94
N LEU A 186 5.47 -7.50 -12.04
CA LEU A 186 6.92 -7.31 -12.03
C LEU A 186 7.50 -7.75 -10.68
N PRO A 187 8.78 -8.20 -10.63
CA PRO A 187 9.47 -8.62 -9.41
C PRO A 187 9.93 -7.39 -8.59
N LEU A 188 8.98 -6.61 -8.12
CA LEU A 188 9.19 -5.39 -7.35
C LEU A 188 8.14 -5.25 -6.25
N VAL A 189 8.44 -4.40 -5.26
CA VAL A 189 7.53 -4.05 -4.17
C VAL A 189 7.34 -2.54 -4.18
N PHE A 190 6.09 -2.09 -4.25
CA PHE A 190 5.75 -0.68 -4.15
C PHE A 190 5.85 -0.20 -2.70
N PHE A 191 6.37 1.01 -2.54
CA PHE A 191 6.25 1.72 -1.30
C PHE A 191 4.86 2.38 -1.20
N PRO A 192 4.21 2.33 -0.04
CA PRO A 192 3.05 3.17 0.20
C PRO A 192 3.49 4.62 0.30
N LEU A 193 2.81 5.52 -0.41
CA LEU A 193 3.04 6.95 -0.34
C LEU A 193 2.26 7.55 0.84
N PRO A 194 2.89 8.39 1.69
CA PRO A 194 2.17 9.12 2.72
C PRO A 194 1.41 10.29 2.07
N VAL A 195 0.12 10.43 2.38
CA VAL A 195 -0.77 11.39 1.75
C VAL A 195 -1.31 12.43 2.73
N ALA A 196 -1.71 13.59 2.19
CA ALA A 196 -2.52 14.56 2.91
C ALA A 196 -3.70 15.01 2.07
N TYR A 197 -4.79 15.30 2.75
CA TYR A 197 -5.98 15.91 2.19
C TYR A 197 -6.45 17.04 3.08
N GLN A 198 -6.83 18.17 2.49
CA GLN A 198 -7.50 19.24 3.19
C GLN A 198 -8.58 19.85 2.35
N SER A 199 -9.62 20.33 3.00
CA SER A 199 -10.71 21.06 2.37
C SER A 199 -11.24 22.14 3.29
N ALA A 200 -11.66 23.23 2.69
CA ALA A 200 -12.35 24.31 3.38
C ALA A 200 -13.57 24.74 2.55
N ASP A 201 -14.64 25.07 3.21
CA ASP A 201 -15.80 25.70 2.61
C ASP A 201 -16.26 26.92 3.41
N VAL A 202 -16.80 27.88 2.70
CA VAL A 202 -17.37 29.10 3.25
C VAL A 202 -18.75 29.32 2.63
N GLY A 203 -19.70 29.73 3.45
CA GLY A 203 -21.04 30.06 3.00
C GLY A 203 -21.52 31.35 3.62
N MET A 204 -22.27 32.13 2.84
CA MET A 204 -22.96 33.31 3.30
C MET A 204 -24.41 33.32 2.79
N ASP A 205 -25.37 33.45 3.71
CA ASP A 205 -26.78 33.71 3.38
C ASP A 205 -27.11 35.14 3.85
N LEU A 206 -27.37 36.00 2.89
CA LEU A 206 -27.68 37.41 3.11
C LEU A 206 -29.16 37.67 2.78
N ARG A 207 -29.97 37.96 3.80
CA ARG A 207 -31.35 38.40 3.61
C ARG A 207 -31.39 39.93 3.37
N ILE A 208 -31.57 40.31 2.11
CA ILE A 208 -31.60 41.71 1.67
C ILE A 208 -32.93 42.35 2.06
N THR A 209 -34.04 41.66 1.77
CA THR A 209 -35.40 42.03 2.18
C THR A 209 -36.12 40.80 2.71
N LYS A 210 -37.41 40.96 3.11
CA LYS A 210 -38.24 39.80 3.54
C LYS A 210 -38.47 38.77 2.42
N ASP A 211 -38.38 39.24 1.15
CA ASP A 211 -38.70 38.41 -0.01
C ASP A 211 -37.48 38.19 -0.94
N LEU A 212 -36.29 38.69 -0.56
CA LEU A 212 -35.07 38.57 -1.34
C LEU A 212 -33.90 38.16 -0.44
N SER A 213 -33.27 37.04 -0.78
CA SER A 213 -32.01 36.60 -0.20
C SER A 213 -30.96 36.29 -1.26
N LEU A 214 -29.70 36.42 -0.89
CA LEU A 214 -28.53 36.06 -1.69
C LEU A 214 -27.75 35.01 -0.94
N ILE A 215 -27.51 33.87 -1.56
CA ILE A 215 -26.67 32.79 -1.02
C ILE A 215 -25.39 32.74 -1.85
N LEU A 216 -24.25 32.75 -1.18
CA LEU A 216 -22.92 32.61 -1.76
C LEU A 216 -22.24 31.42 -1.07
N GLU A 217 -21.63 30.54 -1.86
CA GLU A 217 -20.90 29.41 -1.37
C GLU A 217 -19.59 29.28 -2.14
N GLY A 218 -18.52 28.91 -1.44
CA GLY A 218 -17.23 28.64 -2.03
C GLY A 218 -16.54 27.50 -1.30
N ALA A 219 -15.88 26.63 -2.06
CA ALA A 219 -15.12 25.53 -1.50
C ALA A 219 -13.76 25.42 -2.19
N ALA A 220 -12.77 24.98 -1.43
CA ALA A 220 -11.45 24.65 -1.95
C ALA A 220 -10.95 23.36 -1.32
N SER A 221 -10.23 22.57 -2.08
CA SER A 221 -9.58 21.35 -1.61
C SER A 221 -8.16 21.26 -2.17
N ASP A 222 -7.33 20.56 -1.44
CA ASP A 222 -5.95 20.27 -1.79
C ASP A 222 -5.65 18.84 -1.38
N PHE A 223 -5.05 18.06 -2.28
CA PHE A 223 -4.65 16.69 -2.05
C PHE A 223 -3.18 16.55 -2.43
N ASP A 224 -2.36 16.13 -1.48
CA ASP A 224 -0.96 15.81 -1.68
C ASP A 224 -0.83 14.29 -1.65
N ALA A 225 -0.46 13.71 -2.75
CA ALA A 225 -0.38 12.26 -2.93
C ALA A 225 0.96 11.66 -2.47
N ASN A 226 1.95 12.51 -2.14
CA ASN A 226 3.24 12.08 -1.63
C ASN A 226 3.94 13.14 -0.78
N LEU A 227 3.67 13.15 0.50
CA LEU A 227 4.26 14.08 1.48
C LEU A 227 5.80 14.07 1.59
N LEU A 228 6.47 13.12 0.97
CA LEU A 228 7.93 13.04 0.90
C LEU A 228 8.50 13.65 -0.38
N SER A 229 7.67 14.04 -1.34
CA SER A 229 8.07 14.66 -2.60
C SER A 229 7.52 16.08 -2.70
N ASP A 230 8.27 16.96 -3.32
CA ASP A 230 7.81 18.30 -3.72
C ASP A 230 7.54 18.37 -5.25
N PHE A 231 7.59 17.22 -5.93
CA PHE A 231 7.33 17.13 -7.37
C PHE A 231 5.83 16.86 -7.62
N ASP A 232 5.28 17.48 -8.66
CA ASP A 232 3.89 17.29 -9.15
C ASP A 232 2.78 17.73 -8.20
N ASP A 233 3.08 18.59 -7.19
CA ASP A 233 2.12 19.05 -6.17
C ASP A 233 1.08 20.06 -6.69
N THR A 234 1.16 20.49 -7.94
CA THR A 234 0.37 21.62 -8.45
C THR A 234 -0.97 21.22 -9.06
N GLU A 235 -1.15 19.98 -9.42
CA GLU A 235 -2.33 19.48 -10.15
C GLU A 235 -3.47 19.00 -9.24
N ASN A 236 -3.21 18.92 -7.95
CA ASN A 236 -4.09 18.30 -6.95
C ASN A 236 -5.00 19.29 -6.25
N LYS A 237 -5.10 20.53 -6.75
CA LYS A 237 -5.89 21.63 -6.15
C LYS A 237 -7.20 21.83 -6.89
N GLY A 238 -8.28 21.94 -6.15
CA GLY A 238 -9.62 22.16 -6.68
C GLY A 238 -10.33 23.29 -5.94
N GLY A 239 -11.18 24.03 -6.65
CA GLY A 239 -12.05 25.04 -6.07
C GLY A 239 -13.37 25.14 -6.83
N ALA A 240 -14.43 25.53 -6.10
CA ALA A 240 -15.76 25.81 -6.66
C ALA A 240 -16.35 27.03 -5.97
N PHE A 241 -17.11 27.84 -6.75
CA PHE A 241 -17.77 29.06 -6.29
C PHE A 241 -19.19 29.12 -6.79
#